data_5cc384959256277b81b044c795ede0e2
#
_entry.id   5cc384959256277b81b044c795ede0e2
#
_cell.length_a   1.000
_cell.length_b   1.000
_cell.length_c   1.000
_cell.angle_alpha   90.00
_cell.angle_beta   90.00
_cell.angle_gamma   90.00
#
_symmetry.space_group_name_H-M   'P 1'
#
loop_
_entity.id
_entity.type
_entity.pdbx_description
1 polymer ?
#
loop_
_entity_poly.entity_id
_entity_poly.type
_entity_poly.pdbx_seq_one_letter_code
_entity_poly.pdbx_strand_id
1 'polypeptide(L)'
;MPLMSIACTTDNDPINDNNDSADNTETGTTQPDNPSEPDSIPVVPPQPEPAGATQLIVCGDDQVLIIDSEKAMAEGYEAATTWHWDAKSAATTLGLAETRMNHLDECKPVDNGTKLLVTSSYGWCVLLDRQTKQVLFHTTKTPQAHSAELLPGNFIAVACSTGTGTGYNCIQLYDAARPNESLGQYPLTSAHGVVWNPATKRLYAAGNSTLQTYTFTNSELTLENSMLTPQTDVHDLSFIDDNTLLIAGKKGFTFDIAHKAYTAIKLFNNSTALKSVNYNPSTREMWYTDATTPEGDYTWSTHTLRWTASPSGTQPGRTITIPNMNIYKVRVALWGATPE
;
A
#
# COMPACT_ATOMS: atom_id res chain seq x y z
N MET A 1 29.96 -21.91 -19.21
CA MET A 1 28.48 -21.93 -19.02
C MET A 1 28.09 -20.48 -18.75
N PRO A 2 27.28 -19.83 -19.60
CA PRO A 2 26.89 -18.46 -19.38
C PRO A 2 25.80 -18.40 -18.33
N LEU A 3 25.98 -17.54 -17.36
CA LEU A 3 24.96 -17.15 -16.38
C LEU A 3 23.79 -16.47 -17.13
N MET A 4 22.66 -17.13 -17.15
CA MET A 4 21.41 -16.55 -17.61
C MET A 4 20.94 -15.55 -16.55
N SER A 5 21.12 -14.26 -16.84
CA SER A 5 20.48 -13.16 -16.12
C SER A 5 18.98 -13.23 -16.36
N ILE A 6 18.21 -13.64 -15.37
CA ILE A 6 16.76 -13.53 -15.41
C ILE A 6 16.44 -12.08 -15.09
N ALA A 7 16.10 -11.33 -16.11
CA ALA A 7 15.59 -9.97 -15.97
C ALA A 7 14.25 -10.03 -15.22
N CYS A 8 14.23 -9.40 -14.04
CA CYS A 8 13.00 -8.87 -13.48
C CYS A 8 12.38 -7.99 -14.59
N THR A 9 11.13 -8.22 -14.98
CA THR A 9 10.44 -7.32 -15.90
C THR A 9 10.35 -5.99 -15.20
N THR A 10 11.29 -5.12 -15.51
CA THR A 10 11.30 -3.75 -15.03
C THR A 10 10.16 -3.04 -15.73
N ASP A 11 9.20 -2.55 -14.96
CA ASP A 11 8.23 -1.55 -15.41
C ASP A 11 9.02 -0.23 -15.65
N ASN A 12 9.82 -0.21 -16.70
CA ASN A 12 10.58 0.95 -17.14
C ASN A 12 9.83 1.66 -18.27
N ASP A 13 8.77 2.38 -17.90
CA ASP A 13 8.37 3.50 -18.71
C ASP A 13 9.25 4.71 -18.34
N PRO A 14 9.92 5.35 -19.29
CA PRO A 14 10.84 6.44 -19.00
C PRO A 14 10.07 7.66 -18.49
N ILE A 15 10.36 8.05 -17.24
CA ILE A 15 9.94 9.35 -16.72
C ILE A 15 10.71 10.41 -17.51
N ASN A 16 10.00 11.19 -18.30
CA ASN A 16 10.56 12.30 -19.04
C ASN A 16 10.70 13.50 -18.08
N ASP A 17 11.87 13.63 -17.46
CA ASP A 17 12.24 14.78 -16.65
C ASP A 17 12.61 15.97 -17.55
N ASN A 18 11.64 16.79 -17.87
CA ASN A 18 11.94 18.10 -18.42
C ASN A 18 11.06 19.19 -17.78
N ASN A 19 11.77 20.11 -17.18
CA ASN A 19 11.40 21.48 -16.80
C ASN A 19 10.67 21.70 -15.45
N ASP A 20 11.48 22.13 -14.47
CA ASP A 20 11.08 23.16 -13.53
C ASP A 20 12.21 24.19 -13.41
N SER A 21 12.07 25.28 -14.13
CA SER A 21 12.80 26.53 -13.87
C SER A 21 11.87 27.44 -13.08
N ALA A 22 12.14 27.55 -11.78
CA ALA A 22 11.46 28.52 -10.92
C ALA A 22 12.17 29.88 -11.01
N ASP A 23 11.44 30.88 -11.38
CA ASP A 23 11.84 32.30 -11.26
C ASP A 23 11.35 32.85 -9.92
N ASN A 24 12.31 33.42 -9.18
CA ASN A 24 12.13 34.09 -7.89
C ASN A 24 11.82 35.56 -8.12
N THR A 25 10.70 36.06 -7.62
CA THR A 25 10.55 37.48 -7.31
C THR A 25 9.85 37.68 -5.97
N GLU A 26 10.63 38.17 -5.01
CA GLU A 26 10.14 38.77 -3.75
C GLU A 26 9.36 40.04 -4.02
N THR A 27 8.24 40.27 -3.31
CA THR A 27 7.88 41.58 -2.77
C THR A 27 6.74 41.47 -1.75
N GLY A 28 6.95 42.11 -0.58
CA GLY A 28 5.95 42.96 0.08
C GLY A 28 5.09 42.36 1.18
N THR A 29 5.52 42.55 2.40
CA THR A 29 4.78 42.51 3.66
C THR A 29 3.50 43.35 3.66
N THR A 30 2.38 42.71 4.02
CA THR A 30 1.31 43.32 4.84
C THR A 30 0.55 42.23 5.57
N GLN A 31 0.50 42.33 6.88
CA GLN A 31 -0.28 41.48 7.78
C GLN A 31 -1.76 41.89 7.68
N PRO A 32 -2.68 40.95 7.49
CA PRO A 32 -4.08 41.17 7.78
C PRO A 32 -4.55 40.35 8.99
N ASP A 33 -5.49 40.97 9.66
CA ASP A 33 -6.21 40.58 10.85
C ASP A 33 -6.65 39.12 10.96
N ASN A 34 -6.57 38.62 12.19
CA ASN A 34 -7.01 37.35 12.69
C ASN A 34 -8.52 37.11 12.38
N PRO A 35 -8.91 36.14 11.53
CA PRO A 35 -10.29 35.72 11.43
C PRO A 35 -10.61 34.71 12.55
N SER A 36 -11.69 34.99 13.25
CA SER A 36 -12.35 34.13 14.22
C SER A 36 -12.39 32.65 13.79
N GLU A 37 -12.07 31.76 14.75
CA GLU A 37 -12.20 30.31 14.60
C GLU A 37 -13.58 29.93 14.01
N PRO A 38 -13.61 29.09 12.98
CA PRO A 38 -14.88 28.53 12.52
C PRO A 38 -15.38 27.50 13.54
N ASP A 39 -16.65 27.61 13.89
CA ASP A 39 -17.39 26.68 14.74
C ASP A 39 -17.03 25.22 14.40
N SER A 40 -16.54 24.50 15.39
CA SER A 40 -16.24 23.08 15.31
C SER A 40 -17.53 22.29 14.99
N ILE A 41 -17.63 21.81 13.76
CA ILE A 41 -18.66 20.82 13.38
C ILE A 41 -18.43 19.60 14.29
N PRO A 42 -19.46 19.09 14.98
CA PRO A 42 -19.33 17.91 15.82
C PRO A 42 -18.87 16.72 14.95
N VAL A 43 -17.68 16.20 15.21
CA VAL A 43 -17.22 14.96 14.59
C VAL A 43 -18.09 13.83 15.14
N VAL A 44 -19.05 13.39 14.35
CA VAL A 44 -19.82 12.18 14.65
C VAL A 44 -18.84 11.01 14.46
N PRO A 45 -18.56 10.21 15.49
CA PRO A 45 -17.72 9.03 15.33
C PRO A 45 -18.33 8.11 14.28
N PRO A 46 -17.52 7.48 13.41
CA PRO A 46 -18.03 6.55 12.40
C PRO A 46 -18.85 5.48 13.10
N GLN A 47 -20.08 5.29 12.64
CA GLN A 47 -20.95 4.21 13.13
C GLN A 47 -20.26 2.88 12.81
N PRO A 48 -20.24 1.92 13.76
CA PRO A 48 -19.73 0.59 13.48
C PRO A 48 -20.55 -0.02 12.33
N GLU A 49 -19.85 -0.43 11.28
CA GLU A 49 -20.43 -1.12 10.13
C GLU A 49 -21.10 -2.41 10.60
N PRO A 50 -22.22 -2.83 10.01
CA PRO A 50 -22.88 -4.06 10.41
C PRO A 50 -21.97 -5.26 10.24
N ALA A 51 -21.88 -6.10 11.27
CA ALA A 51 -21.12 -7.33 11.24
C ALA A 51 -21.71 -8.26 10.16
N GLY A 52 -20.97 -8.49 9.07
CA GLY A 52 -21.41 -9.42 8.02
C GLY A 52 -20.62 -9.39 6.73
N ALA A 53 -20.41 -8.24 6.13
CA ALA A 53 -19.72 -8.14 4.85
C ALA A 53 -18.29 -7.65 5.03
N THR A 54 -17.33 -8.26 4.32
CA THR A 54 -15.96 -7.76 4.28
C THR A 54 -15.92 -6.51 3.39
N GLN A 55 -15.51 -5.38 3.96
CA GLN A 55 -15.20 -4.20 3.17
C GLN A 55 -13.81 -4.34 2.56
N LEU A 56 -13.69 -4.09 1.28
CA LEU A 56 -12.44 -4.16 0.54
C LEU A 56 -12.03 -2.76 0.09
N ILE A 57 -10.75 -2.43 0.30
CA ILE A 57 -10.14 -1.23 -0.27
C ILE A 57 -9.31 -1.68 -1.47
N VAL A 58 -9.57 -1.09 -2.62
CA VAL A 58 -8.96 -1.48 -3.89
C VAL A 58 -8.31 -0.27 -4.52
N CYS A 59 -7.09 -0.40 -5.00
CA CYS A 59 -6.42 0.63 -5.79
C CYS A 59 -5.94 0.10 -7.13
N GLY A 60 -5.98 0.97 -8.11
CA GLY A 60 -5.48 0.77 -9.46
C GLY A 60 -5.64 2.04 -10.27
N ASP A 61 -4.87 2.18 -11.33
CA ASP A 61 -4.79 3.42 -12.11
C ASP A 61 -4.68 4.65 -11.19
N ASP A 62 -5.66 5.54 -11.20
CA ASP A 62 -5.74 6.75 -10.40
C ASP A 62 -6.87 6.73 -9.34
N GLN A 63 -7.41 5.52 -9.04
CA GLN A 63 -8.61 5.37 -8.23
C GLN A 63 -8.37 4.55 -6.98
N VAL A 64 -9.01 4.94 -5.87
CA VAL A 64 -9.19 4.09 -4.68
C VAL A 64 -10.67 3.94 -4.42
N LEU A 65 -11.12 2.69 -4.30
CA LEU A 65 -12.51 2.32 -4.02
C LEU A 65 -12.60 1.59 -2.69
N ILE A 66 -13.70 1.81 -1.94
CA ILE A 66 -14.12 0.91 -0.86
C ILE A 66 -15.41 0.26 -1.30
N ILE A 67 -15.42 -1.08 -1.32
CA ILE A 67 -16.53 -1.88 -1.81
C ILE A 67 -16.97 -2.90 -0.78
N ASP A 68 -18.27 -3.12 -0.69
CA ASP A 68 -18.86 -4.22 0.06
C ASP A 68 -18.71 -5.50 -0.75
N SER A 69 -18.01 -6.50 -0.21
CA SER A 69 -17.68 -7.71 -0.95
C SER A 69 -18.90 -8.56 -1.31
N GLU A 70 -19.87 -8.72 -0.40
CA GLU A 70 -21.07 -9.53 -0.64
C GLU A 70 -21.96 -8.86 -1.67
N LYS A 71 -22.16 -7.54 -1.55
CA LYS A 71 -22.93 -6.78 -2.51
C LYS A 71 -22.26 -6.75 -3.88
N ALA A 72 -20.94 -6.62 -3.94
CA ALA A 72 -20.20 -6.66 -5.20
C ALA A 72 -20.32 -7.99 -5.94
N MET A 73 -20.34 -9.10 -5.21
CA MET A 73 -20.56 -10.42 -5.78
C MET A 73 -22.01 -10.65 -6.27
N ALA A 74 -22.97 -9.98 -5.64
CA ALA A 74 -24.40 -10.13 -5.97
C ALA A 74 -24.87 -9.16 -7.07
N GLU A 75 -24.41 -7.91 -7.04
CA GLU A 75 -24.97 -6.80 -7.82
C GLU A 75 -23.93 -6.08 -8.69
N GLY A 76 -22.62 -6.45 -8.56
CA GLY A 76 -21.50 -5.79 -9.22
C GLY A 76 -20.86 -4.70 -8.37
N TYR A 77 -19.61 -4.35 -8.74
CA TYR A 77 -18.79 -3.44 -7.95
C TYR A 77 -19.35 -2.01 -7.88
N GLU A 78 -19.98 -1.54 -8.94
CA GLU A 78 -20.54 -0.17 -9.01
C GLU A 78 -21.62 0.03 -7.95
N ALA A 79 -22.58 -0.93 -7.84
CA ALA A 79 -23.62 -0.91 -6.82
C ALA A 79 -23.06 -1.07 -5.39
N ALA A 80 -21.93 -1.74 -5.26
CA ALA A 80 -21.28 -2.06 -3.99
C ALA A 80 -20.28 -1.00 -3.52
N THR A 81 -19.90 -0.04 -4.37
CA THR A 81 -18.96 1.01 -4.01
C THR A 81 -19.60 1.97 -3.01
N THR A 82 -19.04 2.00 -1.81
CA THR A 82 -19.50 2.86 -0.70
C THR A 82 -18.68 4.12 -0.55
N TRP A 83 -17.46 4.13 -1.08
CA TRP A 83 -16.53 5.24 -1.03
C TRP A 83 -15.57 5.21 -2.23
N HIS A 84 -15.18 6.38 -2.69
CA HIS A 84 -14.32 6.55 -3.85
C HIS A 84 -13.41 7.78 -3.65
N TRP A 85 -12.15 7.68 -4.07
CA TRP A 85 -11.20 8.78 -4.10
C TRP A 85 -10.45 8.79 -5.43
N ASP A 86 -10.36 9.98 -6.04
CA ASP A 86 -9.69 10.24 -7.31
C ASP A 86 -8.37 10.93 -7.05
N ALA A 87 -7.26 10.24 -7.35
CA ALA A 87 -5.93 10.71 -7.06
C ALA A 87 -5.48 11.86 -7.98
N LYS A 88 -5.94 11.90 -9.24
CA LYS A 88 -5.64 13.01 -10.16
C LYS A 88 -6.29 14.30 -9.71
N SER A 89 -7.54 14.25 -9.30
CA SER A 89 -8.24 15.42 -8.75
C SER A 89 -7.55 15.94 -7.49
N ALA A 90 -7.06 15.04 -6.62
CA ALA A 90 -6.29 15.43 -5.45
C ALA A 90 -4.93 16.06 -5.84
N ALA A 91 -4.24 15.50 -6.83
CA ALA A 91 -2.99 16.07 -7.35
C ALA A 91 -3.19 17.48 -7.90
N THR A 92 -4.21 17.68 -8.72
CA THR A 92 -4.56 18.99 -9.26
C THR A 92 -4.81 20.01 -8.15
N THR A 93 -5.57 19.60 -7.11
CA THR A 93 -5.83 20.46 -5.93
C THR A 93 -4.56 20.86 -5.19
N LEU A 94 -3.55 19.98 -5.17
CA LEU A 94 -2.24 20.22 -4.55
C LEU A 94 -1.23 20.91 -5.47
N GLY A 95 -1.60 21.24 -6.71
CA GLY A 95 -0.69 21.81 -7.70
C GLY A 95 0.37 20.83 -8.20
N LEU A 96 0.10 19.53 -8.14
CA LEU A 96 1.00 18.47 -8.59
C LEU A 96 0.65 18.00 -10.01
N ALA A 97 1.63 17.43 -10.70
CA ALA A 97 1.39 16.81 -12.01
C ALA A 97 0.51 15.56 -11.86
N GLU A 98 -0.59 15.50 -12.62
CA GLU A 98 -1.54 14.36 -12.61
C GLU A 98 -0.88 13.02 -12.98
N THR A 99 0.16 13.04 -13.81
CA THR A 99 0.90 11.85 -14.22
C THR A 99 1.50 11.07 -13.06
N ARG A 100 1.75 11.70 -11.91
CA ARG A 100 2.24 11.04 -10.71
C ARG A 100 1.24 10.09 -10.07
N MET A 101 -0.01 10.14 -10.52
CA MET A 101 -1.15 9.41 -9.95
C MET A 101 -1.67 8.28 -10.85
N ASN A 102 -0.98 7.97 -11.94
CA ASN A 102 -1.50 7.02 -12.93
C ASN A 102 -1.42 5.56 -12.47
N HIS A 103 -0.53 5.23 -11.53
CA HIS A 103 -0.35 3.86 -11.08
C HIS A 103 -0.34 3.83 -9.55
N LEU A 104 -1.51 3.62 -8.97
CA LEU A 104 -1.63 3.43 -7.52
C LEU A 104 -1.29 1.99 -7.14
N ASP A 105 -0.31 1.84 -6.25
CA ASP A 105 0.25 0.54 -5.87
C ASP A 105 -0.15 0.12 -4.45
N GLU A 106 -0.57 1.06 -3.60
CA GLU A 106 -0.98 0.80 -2.23
C GLU A 106 -2.21 1.64 -1.86
N CYS A 107 -3.09 1.05 -1.04
CA CYS A 107 -4.28 1.69 -0.48
C CYS A 107 -4.56 1.18 0.94
N LYS A 108 -3.56 1.27 1.80
CA LYS A 108 -3.59 0.66 3.13
C LYS A 108 -4.41 1.47 4.13
N PRO A 109 -5.41 0.85 4.83
CA PRO A 109 -6.06 1.48 5.97
C PRO A 109 -5.09 1.55 7.15
N VAL A 110 -5.01 2.71 7.77
CA VAL A 110 -4.18 2.97 8.96
C VAL A 110 -4.98 3.76 9.99
N ASP A 111 -4.45 3.87 11.21
CA ASP A 111 -5.11 4.59 12.31
C ASP A 111 -6.57 4.14 12.49
N ASN A 112 -6.76 2.83 12.67
CA ASN A 112 -8.09 2.18 12.79
C ASN A 112 -9.01 2.43 11.60
N GLY A 113 -8.44 2.60 10.42
CA GLY A 113 -9.20 2.86 9.21
C GLY A 113 -9.78 4.28 9.12
N THR A 114 -9.43 5.18 10.03
CA THR A 114 -9.79 6.60 9.90
C THR A 114 -9.01 7.28 8.78
N LYS A 115 -7.84 6.72 8.44
CA LYS A 115 -6.94 7.23 7.40
C LYS A 115 -6.57 6.15 6.39
N LEU A 116 -6.18 6.58 5.20
CA LEU A 116 -5.63 5.71 4.16
C LEU A 116 -4.24 6.19 3.76
N LEU A 117 -3.29 5.25 3.68
CA LEU A 117 -2.00 5.46 3.01
C LEU A 117 -2.11 4.95 1.57
N VAL A 118 -1.84 5.84 0.63
CA VAL A 118 -1.86 5.55 -0.80
C VAL A 118 -0.50 5.84 -1.40
N THR A 119 0.02 4.94 -2.22
CA THR A 119 1.27 5.16 -2.95
C THR A 119 1.06 5.01 -4.45
N SER A 120 1.94 5.66 -5.21
CA SER A 120 2.04 5.51 -6.65
C SER A 120 3.50 5.24 -7.04
N SER A 121 3.74 4.27 -7.90
CA SER A 121 5.06 3.99 -8.48
C SER A 121 5.65 5.16 -9.27
N TYR A 122 4.81 6.11 -9.68
CA TYR A 122 5.25 7.38 -10.26
C TYR A 122 5.75 8.40 -9.23
N GLY A 123 6.03 7.95 -8.00
CA GLY A 123 6.78 8.71 -7.02
C GLY A 123 5.92 9.57 -6.10
N TRP A 124 4.78 9.07 -5.67
CA TRP A 124 3.92 9.76 -4.72
C TRP A 124 3.52 8.87 -3.54
N CYS A 125 3.51 9.44 -2.33
CA CYS A 125 2.95 8.83 -1.13
C CYS A 125 2.04 9.85 -0.45
N VAL A 126 0.84 9.41 -0.09
CA VAL A 126 -0.22 10.24 0.51
C VAL A 126 -0.78 9.58 1.75
N LEU A 127 -0.98 10.35 2.80
CA LEU A 127 -1.87 10.03 3.91
C LEU A 127 -3.11 10.90 3.80
N LEU A 128 -4.28 10.30 3.72
CA LEU A 128 -5.54 11.04 3.65
C LEU A 128 -6.50 10.64 4.77
N ASP A 129 -7.29 11.59 5.21
CA ASP A 129 -8.44 11.33 6.06
C ASP A 129 -9.55 10.65 5.24
N ARG A 130 -10.00 9.48 5.68
CA ARG A 130 -10.98 8.69 4.93
C ARG A 130 -12.35 9.36 4.86
N GLN A 131 -12.78 10.03 5.91
CA GLN A 131 -14.11 10.64 5.96
C GLN A 131 -14.19 11.90 5.09
N THR A 132 -13.22 12.79 5.26
CA THR A 132 -13.22 14.11 4.58
C THR A 132 -12.53 14.08 3.22
N LYS A 133 -11.73 13.03 2.93
CA LYS A 133 -10.83 12.89 1.78
C LYS A 133 -9.74 13.95 1.72
N GLN A 134 -9.52 14.66 2.83
CA GLN A 134 -8.45 15.64 2.95
C GLN A 134 -7.09 14.96 2.96
N VAL A 135 -6.14 15.48 2.18
CA VAL A 135 -4.75 15.06 2.23
C VAL A 135 -4.09 15.67 3.47
N LEU A 136 -3.65 14.81 4.38
CA LEU A 136 -2.99 15.17 5.64
C LEU A 136 -1.47 15.23 5.51
N PHE A 137 -0.93 14.41 4.62
CA PHE A 137 0.50 14.37 4.28
C PHE A 137 0.63 13.95 2.81
N HIS A 138 1.59 14.52 2.12
CA HIS A 138 2.05 13.99 0.84
C HIS A 138 3.51 14.29 0.60
N THR A 139 4.18 13.42 -0.16
CA THR A 139 5.53 13.66 -0.67
C THR A 139 5.69 13.09 -2.07
N THR A 140 6.44 13.79 -2.91
CA THR A 140 6.81 13.35 -4.26
C THR A 140 8.25 12.82 -4.32
N LYS A 141 8.87 12.56 -3.17
CA LYS A 141 10.25 12.12 -3.01
C LYS A 141 10.40 10.60 -2.86
N THR A 142 9.37 9.84 -3.20
CA THR A 142 9.29 8.38 -3.02
C THR A 142 9.23 7.66 -4.38
N PRO A 143 10.32 7.62 -5.15
CA PRO A 143 10.31 7.00 -6.47
C PRO A 143 9.97 5.51 -6.36
N GLN A 144 9.14 5.01 -7.29
CA GLN A 144 8.69 3.61 -7.28
C GLN A 144 8.12 3.17 -5.93
N ALA A 145 7.23 3.99 -5.33
CA ALA A 145 6.61 3.70 -4.05
C ALA A 145 5.54 2.62 -4.20
N HIS A 146 5.78 1.41 -3.66
CA HIS A 146 4.90 0.25 -3.79
C HIS A 146 4.14 -0.11 -2.50
N SER A 147 4.54 0.43 -1.36
CA SER A 147 3.82 0.27 -0.10
C SER A 147 4.23 1.35 0.89
N ALA A 148 3.37 1.66 1.83
CA ALA A 148 3.67 2.53 2.95
C ALA A 148 3.03 2.01 4.24
N GLU A 149 3.58 2.43 5.38
CA GLU A 149 3.07 2.08 6.71
C GLU A 149 3.15 3.27 7.65
N LEU A 150 2.11 3.45 8.47
CA LEU A 150 2.07 4.45 9.52
C LEU A 150 2.71 3.89 10.80
N LEU A 151 3.73 4.56 11.27
CA LEU A 151 4.44 4.22 12.50
C LEU A 151 3.97 5.09 13.67
N PRO A 152 4.20 4.68 14.94
CA PRO A 152 3.88 5.48 16.10
C PRO A 152 4.44 6.91 16.01
N GLY A 153 3.67 7.91 16.45
CA GLY A 153 4.06 9.31 16.42
C GLY A 153 3.89 9.99 15.05
N ASN A 154 3.07 9.43 14.17
CA ASN A 154 2.81 9.95 12.81
C ASN A 154 4.05 9.94 11.89
N PHE A 155 4.91 8.94 12.03
CA PHE A 155 5.96 8.67 11.06
C PHE A 155 5.45 7.74 9.96
N ILE A 156 6.02 7.85 8.77
CA ILE A 156 5.62 7.07 7.60
C ILE A 156 6.84 6.39 7.00
N ALA A 157 6.81 5.06 6.94
CA ALA A 157 7.80 4.26 6.23
C ALA A 157 7.28 3.92 4.84
N VAL A 158 8.06 4.20 3.79
CA VAL A 158 7.68 3.98 2.39
C VAL A 158 8.65 3.02 1.72
N ALA A 159 8.13 1.94 1.15
CA ALA A 159 8.91 0.99 0.35
C ALA A 159 9.06 1.52 -1.08
N CYS A 160 10.28 1.89 -1.44
CA CYS A 160 10.67 2.41 -2.75
C CYS A 160 11.43 1.33 -3.53
N SER A 161 10.84 0.86 -4.63
CA SER A 161 11.30 -0.29 -5.38
C SER A 161 12.49 0.00 -6.30
N THR A 162 12.61 -0.75 -7.38
CA THR A 162 13.75 -0.75 -8.30
C THR A 162 13.92 0.56 -9.06
N GLY A 163 15.17 0.92 -9.30
CA GLY A 163 15.55 2.08 -10.10
C GLY A 163 17.00 2.45 -9.83
N THR A 164 17.45 3.53 -10.47
CA THR A 164 18.80 4.07 -10.32
C THR A 164 18.76 5.44 -9.68
N GLY A 165 19.66 5.69 -8.73
CA GLY A 165 19.75 6.96 -8.04
C GLY A 165 19.24 6.93 -6.61
N THR A 166 19.13 8.11 -6.01
CA THR A 166 18.74 8.26 -4.61
C THR A 166 17.26 7.94 -4.41
N GLY A 167 16.93 7.24 -3.33
CA GLY A 167 15.55 6.95 -2.94
C GLY A 167 14.98 5.65 -3.52
N TYR A 168 15.66 4.98 -4.45
CA TYR A 168 15.30 3.65 -4.94
C TYR A 168 15.92 2.55 -4.07
N ASN A 169 15.34 1.34 -4.14
CA ASN A 169 15.84 0.14 -3.45
C ASN A 169 16.03 0.36 -1.95
N CYS A 170 15.08 0.99 -1.30
CA CYS A 170 15.16 1.30 0.12
C CYS A 170 13.78 1.46 0.76
N ILE A 171 13.77 1.45 2.08
CA ILE A 171 12.70 2.03 2.87
C ILE A 171 13.07 3.48 3.15
N GLN A 172 12.21 4.42 2.82
CA GLN A 172 12.34 5.82 3.21
C GLN A 172 11.47 6.12 4.43
N LEU A 173 11.99 6.90 5.37
CA LEU A 173 11.26 7.31 6.57
C LEU A 173 10.97 8.81 6.53
N TYR A 174 9.72 9.17 6.85
CA TYR A 174 9.24 10.56 6.91
C TYR A 174 8.58 10.84 8.25
N ASP A 175 8.64 12.08 8.70
CA ASP A 175 7.76 12.67 9.69
C ASP A 175 6.57 13.32 8.93
N ALA A 176 5.34 12.96 9.26
CA ALA A 176 4.17 13.51 8.58
C ALA A 176 4.06 15.05 8.71
N ALA A 177 4.68 15.64 9.73
CA ALA A 177 4.75 17.10 9.89
C ALA A 177 5.81 17.75 8.97
N ARG A 178 6.70 16.96 8.33
CA ARG A 178 7.80 17.42 7.47
C ARG A 178 7.87 16.63 6.16
N PRO A 179 6.87 16.74 5.28
CA PRO A 179 6.68 15.83 4.14
C PRO A 179 7.79 15.86 3.08
N ASN A 180 8.54 16.96 3.01
CA ASN A 180 9.57 17.15 1.98
C ASN A 180 10.97 16.70 2.43
N GLU A 181 11.10 16.16 3.65
CA GLU A 181 12.38 15.77 4.24
C GLU A 181 12.37 14.30 4.63
N SER A 182 13.16 13.49 3.94
CA SER A 182 13.40 12.11 4.35
C SER A 182 14.32 12.09 5.56
N LEU A 183 13.91 11.43 6.64
CA LEU A 183 14.71 11.27 7.86
C LEU A 183 15.77 10.19 7.71
N GLY A 184 15.60 9.26 6.78
CA GLY A 184 16.54 8.17 6.54
C GLY A 184 16.14 7.30 5.37
N GLN A 185 17.15 6.62 4.79
CA GLN A 185 16.99 5.63 3.73
C GLN A 185 17.67 4.33 4.17
N TYR A 186 16.91 3.25 4.20
CA TYR A 186 17.34 1.94 4.70
C TYR A 186 17.35 0.94 3.54
N PRO A 187 18.53 0.45 3.12
CA PRO A 187 18.67 -0.36 1.91
C PRO A 187 17.84 -1.64 1.94
N LEU A 188 17.02 -1.84 0.91
CA LEU A 188 16.25 -3.05 0.65
C LEU A 188 15.98 -3.16 -0.84
N THR A 189 16.67 -4.07 -1.53
CA THR A 189 16.52 -4.26 -2.97
C THR A 189 15.08 -4.55 -3.35
N SER A 190 14.56 -3.79 -4.33
CA SER A 190 13.17 -3.93 -4.81
C SER A 190 12.17 -3.95 -3.66
N ALA A 191 12.22 -2.93 -2.79
CA ALA A 191 11.32 -2.83 -1.65
C ALA A 191 9.87 -2.68 -2.11
N HIS A 192 8.96 -3.61 -1.68
CA HIS A 192 7.59 -3.67 -2.15
C HIS A 192 6.53 -3.75 -1.03
N GLY A 193 6.89 -4.24 0.13
CA GLY A 193 5.96 -4.40 1.24
C GLY A 193 6.55 -3.90 2.55
N VAL A 194 5.76 -3.16 3.33
CA VAL A 194 6.07 -2.77 4.71
C VAL A 194 4.83 -2.92 5.56
N VAL A 195 4.98 -3.44 6.79
CA VAL A 195 3.91 -3.55 7.77
C VAL A 195 4.45 -3.38 9.19
N TRP A 196 3.74 -2.62 10.01
CA TRP A 196 4.05 -2.44 11.42
C TRP A 196 3.30 -3.44 12.28
N ASN A 197 4.00 -4.13 13.18
CA ASN A 197 3.41 -4.99 14.18
C ASN A 197 3.37 -4.26 15.54
N PRO A 198 2.21 -3.81 16.01
CA PRO A 198 2.11 -3.06 17.25
C PRO A 198 2.39 -3.93 18.49
N ALA A 199 2.07 -5.24 18.45
CA ALA A 199 2.30 -6.15 19.56
C ALA A 199 3.80 -6.36 19.83
N THR A 200 4.60 -6.52 18.78
CA THR A 200 6.06 -6.70 18.88
C THR A 200 6.84 -5.39 18.77
N LYS A 201 6.19 -4.29 18.37
CA LYS A 201 6.80 -2.99 18.05
C LYS A 201 7.93 -3.13 17.02
N ARG A 202 7.63 -3.83 15.92
CA ARG A 202 8.56 -4.09 14.82
C ARG A 202 7.96 -3.71 13.47
N LEU A 203 8.79 -3.10 12.63
CA LEU A 203 8.49 -2.95 11.22
C LEU A 203 9.07 -4.14 10.45
N TYR A 204 8.24 -4.81 9.68
CA TYR A 204 8.64 -5.82 8.71
C TYR A 204 8.63 -5.19 7.33
N ALA A 205 9.71 -5.40 6.58
CA ALA A 205 9.84 -4.89 5.21
C ALA A 205 10.34 -6.01 4.30
N ALA A 206 9.75 -6.13 3.11
CA ALA A 206 10.16 -7.13 2.15
C ALA A 206 10.34 -6.55 0.75
N GLY A 207 11.32 -7.13 0.04
CA GLY A 207 11.61 -6.78 -1.34
C GLY A 207 12.49 -7.83 -1.99
N ASN A 208 12.35 -8.03 -3.28
CA ASN A 208 13.00 -9.10 -4.04
C ASN A 208 12.90 -10.46 -3.31
N SER A 209 13.98 -10.92 -2.70
CA SER A 209 14.07 -12.20 -1.97
C SER A 209 14.43 -12.02 -0.50
N THR A 210 14.14 -10.87 0.09
CA THR A 210 14.59 -10.54 1.46
C THR A 210 13.42 -10.06 2.30
N LEU A 211 13.34 -10.55 3.54
CA LEU A 211 12.51 -10.04 4.61
C LEU A 211 13.41 -9.43 5.68
N GLN A 212 13.21 -8.16 5.99
CA GLN A 212 13.94 -7.41 7.02
C GLN A 212 13.01 -7.05 8.16
N THR A 213 13.56 -7.00 9.38
CA THR A 213 12.88 -6.59 10.60
C THR A 213 13.62 -5.43 11.23
N TYR A 214 12.89 -4.39 11.62
CA TYR A 214 13.45 -3.19 12.22
C TYR A 214 12.78 -2.86 13.55
N THR A 215 13.54 -2.32 14.50
CA THR A 215 12.99 -1.50 15.58
C THR A 215 12.78 -0.08 15.08
N PHE A 216 11.81 0.63 15.69
CA PHE A 216 11.60 2.05 15.47
C PHE A 216 11.68 2.78 16.81
N THR A 217 12.69 3.62 16.97
CA THR A 217 12.94 4.42 18.19
C THR A 217 13.58 5.74 17.81
N ASN A 218 13.26 6.81 18.53
CA ASN A 218 13.86 8.14 18.33
C ASN A 218 13.81 8.62 16.86
N SER A 219 12.70 8.35 16.17
CA SER A 219 12.51 8.72 14.76
C SER A 219 13.51 8.06 13.79
N GLU A 220 14.02 6.87 14.13
CA GLU A 220 14.99 6.11 13.36
C GLU A 220 14.60 4.62 13.30
N LEU A 221 14.88 3.99 12.15
CA LEU A 221 14.78 2.54 12.01
C LEU A 221 16.15 1.91 12.24
N THR A 222 16.21 0.89 13.07
CA THR A 222 17.41 0.08 13.29
C THR A 222 17.16 -1.34 12.82
N LEU A 223 17.97 -1.82 11.87
CA LEU A 223 17.87 -3.18 11.34
C LEU A 223 18.23 -4.19 12.44
N GLU A 224 17.30 -5.08 12.78
CA GLU A 224 17.53 -6.17 13.72
C GLU A 224 17.86 -7.49 13.01
N ASN A 225 17.16 -7.75 11.88
CA ASN A 225 17.30 -9.02 11.19
C ASN A 225 17.09 -8.85 9.68
N SER A 226 17.80 -9.67 8.90
CA SER A 226 17.60 -9.77 7.46
C SER A 226 17.72 -11.25 7.06
N MET A 227 16.70 -11.78 6.40
CA MET A 227 16.66 -13.19 6.02
C MET A 227 16.13 -13.36 4.61
N LEU A 228 16.51 -14.46 3.96
CA LEU A 228 16.00 -14.81 2.64
C LEU A 228 14.57 -15.33 2.74
N THR A 229 13.72 -14.90 1.81
CA THR A 229 12.42 -15.51 1.55
C THR A 229 12.59 -16.74 0.64
N PRO A 230 11.67 -17.70 0.68
CA PRO A 230 11.75 -18.89 -0.20
C PRO A 230 11.41 -18.59 -1.66
N GLN A 231 11.27 -17.32 -2.02
CA GLN A 231 10.96 -16.86 -3.39
C GLN A 231 11.67 -15.55 -3.71
N THR A 232 11.68 -15.19 -4.99
CA THR A 232 12.03 -13.86 -5.49
C THR A 232 10.76 -13.07 -5.80
N ASP A 233 10.91 -11.78 -6.09
CA ASP A 233 9.81 -10.86 -6.47
C ASP A 233 8.70 -10.82 -5.42
N VAL A 234 9.08 -10.56 -4.17
CA VAL A 234 8.08 -10.25 -3.12
C VAL A 234 7.42 -8.93 -3.44
N HIS A 235 6.08 -8.95 -3.50
CA HIS A 235 5.26 -7.79 -3.86
C HIS A 235 4.46 -7.22 -2.70
N ASP A 236 4.15 -8.03 -1.68
CA ASP A 236 3.29 -7.58 -0.60
C ASP A 236 3.55 -8.28 0.72
N LEU A 237 3.23 -7.55 1.80
CA LEU A 237 3.16 -8.05 3.18
C LEU A 237 1.82 -7.65 3.80
N SER A 238 1.22 -8.56 4.54
CA SER A 238 0.11 -8.30 5.44
C SER A 238 0.14 -9.26 6.64
N PHE A 239 -0.77 -9.10 7.60
CA PHE A 239 -0.87 -10.01 8.74
C PHE A 239 -2.08 -10.93 8.63
N ILE A 240 -1.94 -12.16 9.14
CA ILE A 240 -3.06 -13.01 9.56
C ILE A 240 -3.42 -12.67 11.02
N ASP A 241 -2.39 -12.59 11.86
CA ASP A 241 -2.42 -12.26 13.28
C ASP A 241 -1.07 -11.68 13.71
N ASP A 242 -0.91 -11.34 14.98
CA ASP A 242 0.32 -10.72 15.52
C ASP A 242 1.59 -11.57 15.35
N ASN A 243 1.47 -12.87 15.11
CA ASN A 243 2.58 -13.81 14.98
C ASN A 243 2.78 -14.33 13.56
N THR A 244 1.88 -14.02 12.62
CA THR A 244 1.88 -14.63 11.29
C THR A 244 1.74 -13.58 10.18
N LEU A 245 2.80 -13.43 9.37
CA LEU A 245 2.76 -12.63 8.14
C LEU A 245 2.24 -13.46 6.96
N LEU A 246 1.53 -12.78 6.06
CA LEU A 246 1.28 -13.20 4.68
C LEU A 246 2.31 -12.51 3.78
N ILE A 247 2.90 -13.26 2.88
CA ILE A 247 3.88 -12.78 1.91
C ILE A 247 3.41 -13.15 0.51
N ALA A 248 3.17 -12.15 -0.33
CA ALA A 248 2.84 -12.32 -1.74
C ALA A 248 4.04 -12.01 -2.63
N GLY A 249 4.15 -12.71 -3.75
CA GLY A 249 5.18 -12.54 -4.75
C GLY A 249 4.95 -13.49 -5.92
N LYS A 250 5.97 -14.21 -6.42
CA LYS A 250 5.72 -15.30 -7.39
C LYS A 250 4.74 -16.33 -6.84
N LYS A 251 4.76 -16.53 -5.52
CA LYS A 251 3.87 -17.42 -4.78
C LYS A 251 3.43 -16.77 -3.49
N GLY A 252 2.55 -17.42 -2.74
CA GLY A 252 2.14 -17.00 -1.41
C GLY A 252 2.72 -17.88 -0.32
N PHE A 253 3.14 -17.23 0.77
CA PHE A 253 3.65 -17.90 1.98
C PHE A 253 3.05 -17.27 3.21
N THR A 254 2.93 -18.07 4.27
CA THR A 254 2.87 -17.56 5.64
C THR A 254 4.28 -17.58 6.23
N PHE A 255 4.55 -16.65 7.13
CA PHE A 255 5.79 -16.59 7.90
C PHE A 255 5.44 -16.52 9.39
N ASP A 256 5.85 -17.55 10.14
CA ASP A 256 5.77 -17.58 11.60
C ASP A 256 6.91 -16.73 12.16
N ILE A 257 6.55 -15.65 12.84
CA ILE A 257 7.50 -14.67 13.37
C ILE A 257 8.34 -15.27 14.51
N ALA A 258 7.72 -16.04 15.38
CA ALA A 258 8.40 -16.60 16.54
C ALA A 258 9.41 -17.69 16.15
N HIS A 259 9.02 -18.57 15.23
CA HIS A 259 9.85 -19.68 14.77
C HIS A 259 10.71 -19.35 13.55
N LYS A 260 10.53 -18.17 12.94
CA LYS A 260 11.19 -17.74 11.70
C LYS A 260 11.03 -18.76 10.55
N ALA A 261 9.84 -19.33 10.42
CA ALA A 261 9.55 -20.41 9.51
C ALA A 261 8.54 -20.01 8.43
N TYR A 262 8.83 -20.37 7.18
CA TYR A 262 7.94 -20.16 6.04
C TYR A 262 7.11 -21.42 5.76
N THR A 263 5.83 -21.21 5.44
CA THR A 263 4.94 -22.27 4.96
C THR A 263 4.27 -21.83 3.67
N ALA A 264 4.41 -22.63 2.59
CA ALA A 264 3.79 -22.33 1.32
C ALA A 264 2.26 -22.46 1.38
N ILE A 265 1.55 -21.50 0.82
CA ILE A 265 0.10 -21.53 0.67
C ILE A 265 -0.21 -22.27 -0.63
N LYS A 266 -0.80 -23.46 -0.52
CA LYS A 266 -1.03 -24.39 -1.66
C LYS A 266 -1.84 -23.77 -2.80
N LEU A 267 -2.77 -22.88 -2.48
CA LEU A 267 -3.57 -22.15 -3.48
C LEU A 267 -2.69 -21.46 -4.53
N PHE A 268 -1.54 -20.91 -4.10
CA PHE A 268 -0.66 -20.11 -4.95
C PHE A 268 0.51 -20.89 -5.57
N ASN A 269 0.48 -22.24 -5.56
CA ASN A 269 1.56 -23.03 -6.12
C ASN A 269 1.79 -22.78 -7.62
N ASN A 270 0.75 -22.39 -8.35
CA ASN A 270 0.79 -22.09 -9.78
C ASN A 270 0.84 -20.59 -10.08
N SER A 271 0.78 -19.72 -9.07
CA SER A 271 0.94 -18.28 -9.27
C SER A 271 2.38 -17.96 -9.64
N THR A 272 2.54 -16.94 -10.48
CA THR A 272 3.83 -16.36 -10.87
C THR A 272 3.90 -14.84 -10.63
N ALA A 273 2.77 -14.21 -10.31
CA ALA A 273 2.63 -12.77 -10.15
C ALA A 273 1.52 -12.39 -9.15
N LEU A 274 1.55 -12.99 -7.95
CA LEU A 274 0.64 -12.63 -6.86
C LEU A 274 1.02 -11.25 -6.32
N LYS A 275 0.12 -10.27 -6.45
CA LYS A 275 0.41 -8.85 -6.15
C LYS A 275 0.02 -8.45 -4.73
N SER A 276 -1.07 -9.00 -4.20
CA SER A 276 -1.45 -8.80 -2.80
C SER A 276 -2.19 -10.01 -2.24
N VAL A 277 -2.05 -10.21 -0.93
CA VAL A 277 -2.84 -11.19 -0.16
C VAL A 277 -3.20 -10.56 1.17
N ASN A 278 -4.49 -10.57 1.51
CA ASN A 278 -4.99 -10.04 2.76
C ASN A 278 -5.95 -11.03 3.42
N TYR A 279 -5.97 -11.04 4.73
CA TYR A 279 -6.80 -11.94 5.53
C TYR A 279 -7.74 -11.14 6.43
N ASN A 280 -9.01 -11.55 6.48
CA ASN A 280 -9.97 -11.06 7.44
C ASN A 280 -10.10 -12.08 8.60
N PRO A 281 -9.60 -11.80 9.80
CA PRO A 281 -9.65 -12.74 10.92
C PRO A 281 -11.08 -12.99 11.42
N SER A 282 -11.99 -12.03 11.24
CA SER A 282 -13.37 -12.14 11.70
C SER A 282 -14.20 -13.10 10.83
N THR A 283 -14.02 -13.05 9.52
CA THR A 283 -14.73 -13.92 8.56
C THR A 283 -13.88 -15.12 8.13
N ARG A 284 -12.58 -15.11 8.43
CA ARG A 284 -11.57 -16.08 8.00
C ARG A 284 -11.36 -16.13 6.50
N GLU A 285 -11.71 -15.08 5.82
CA GLU A 285 -11.58 -14.93 4.38
C GLU A 285 -10.21 -14.41 3.99
N MET A 286 -9.72 -14.86 2.84
CA MET A 286 -8.54 -14.33 2.22
C MET A 286 -8.89 -13.71 0.87
N TRP A 287 -8.47 -12.45 0.67
CA TRP A 287 -8.65 -11.67 -0.55
C TRP A 287 -7.31 -11.39 -1.19
N TYR A 288 -7.23 -11.53 -2.51
CA TYR A 288 -5.96 -11.39 -3.22
C TYR A 288 -6.12 -10.90 -4.65
N THR A 289 -5.02 -10.36 -5.19
CA THR A 289 -4.85 -10.02 -6.61
C THR A 289 -3.73 -10.87 -7.19
N ASP A 290 -3.96 -11.47 -8.35
CA ASP A 290 -3.01 -12.35 -9.02
C ASP A 290 -2.99 -12.04 -10.51
N ALA A 291 -1.86 -11.53 -11.00
CA ALA A 291 -1.59 -11.19 -12.38
C ALA A 291 -0.82 -12.30 -13.13
N THR A 292 -0.86 -13.55 -12.65
CA THR A 292 -0.26 -14.71 -13.36
C THR A 292 -0.78 -14.83 -14.78
N THR A 293 -2.08 -14.56 -14.97
CA THR A 293 -2.67 -14.30 -16.28
C THR A 293 -3.11 -12.86 -16.27
N PRO A 294 -2.33 -11.94 -16.87
CA PRO A 294 -2.66 -10.54 -16.86
C PRO A 294 -4.03 -10.26 -17.47
N GLU A 295 -4.76 -9.37 -16.83
CA GLU A 295 -6.01 -8.80 -17.30
C GLU A 295 -5.79 -7.28 -17.36
N GLY A 296 -6.22 -6.62 -18.43
CA GLY A 296 -6.02 -5.18 -18.59
C GLY A 296 -4.77 -4.80 -19.40
N ASP A 297 -4.34 -3.55 -19.24
CA ASP A 297 -3.37 -2.90 -20.12
C ASP A 297 -1.91 -3.28 -19.81
N TYR A 298 -1.66 -3.80 -18.59
CA TYR A 298 -0.32 -4.07 -18.10
C TYR A 298 -0.12 -5.54 -17.72
N THR A 299 1.10 -6.03 -17.91
CA THR A 299 1.47 -7.41 -17.55
C THR A 299 1.48 -7.69 -16.05
N TRP A 300 1.42 -6.65 -15.24
CA TRP A 300 1.46 -6.73 -13.80
C TRP A 300 0.08 -6.49 -13.13
N SER A 301 -0.96 -6.15 -13.89
CA SER A 301 -2.29 -5.81 -13.37
C SER A 301 -3.33 -6.92 -13.57
N THR A 302 -4.41 -6.82 -12.85
CA THR A 302 -5.62 -7.65 -13.01
C THR A 302 -6.86 -6.77 -12.88
N HIS A 303 -7.97 -7.17 -13.51
CA HIS A 303 -9.29 -6.58 -13.27
C HIS A 303 -10.08 -7.32 -12.19
N THR A 304 -9.51 -8.39 -11.62
CA THR A 304 -10.25 -9.34 -10.80
C THR A 304 -9.68 -9.46 -9.39
N LEU A 305 -10.52 -9.16 -8.40
CA LEU A 305 -10.30 -9.53 -7.01
C LEU A 305 -10.73 -10.97 -6.82
N ARG A 306 -9.94 -11.75 -6.10
CA ARG A 306 -10.17 -13.18 -5.88
C ARG A 306 -10.32 -13.45 -4.39
N TRP A 307 -11.21 -14.36 -4.05
CA TRP A 307 -11.56 -14.73 -2.70
C TRP A 307 -11.35 -16.22 -2.44
N THR A 308 -11.00 -16.57 -1.21
CA THR A 308 -11.03 -17.94 -0.70
C THR A 308 -11.43 -17.94 0.78
N ALA A 309 -12.16 -18.99 1.18
CA ALA A 309 -12.67 -19.14 2.55
C ALA A 309 -11.59 -19.46 3.61
N SER A 310 -10.33 -19.68 3.20
CA SER A 310 -9.27 -20.10 4.13
C SER A 310 -7.89 -19.98 3.50
N PRO A 311 -6.85 -19.60 4.27
CA PRO A 311 -5.46 -19.67 3.83
C PRO A 311 -5.02 -21.10 3.41
N SER A 312 -5.68 -22.14 3.92
CA SER A 312 -5.43 -23.53 3.55
C SER A 312 -6.24 -23.99 2.32
N GLY A 313 -7.07 -23.11 1.74
CA GLY A 313 -7.84 -23.39 0.53
C GLY A 313 -6.93 -23.80 -0.63
N THR A 314 -7.41 -24.69 -1.48
CA THR A 314 -6.68 -25.18 -2.66
C THR A 314 -7.28 -24.70 -3.97
N GLN A 315 -8.43 -24.05 -3.91
CA GLN A 315 -9.17 -23.53 -5.05
C GLN A 315 -9.56 -22.08 -4.84
N PRO A 316 -9.50 -21.24 -5.87
CA PRO A 316 -10.10 -19.92 -5.82
C PRO A 316 -11.61 -20.08 -5.61
N GLY A 317 -12.17 -19.26 -4.75
CA GLY A 317 -13.61 -19.18 -4.54
C GLY A 317 -14.26 -18.20 -5.51
N ARG A 318 -15.04 -17.26 -4.97
CA ARG A 318 -15.72 -16.22 -5.74
C ARG A 318 -14.76 -15.12 -6.21
N THR A 319 -15.20 -14.34 -7.20
CA THR A 319 -14.45 -13.22 -7.76
C THR A 319 -15.32 -11.96 -7.85
N ILE A 320 -14.67 -10.81 -7.80
CA ILE A 320 -15.27 -9.51 -8.12
C ILE A 320 -14.44 -8.92 -9.25
N THR A 321 -15.08 -8.58 -10.37
CA THR A 321 -14.41 -7.94 -11.50
C THR A 321 -14.73 -6.46 -11.52
N ILE A 322 -13.70 -5.62 -11.66
CA ILE A 322 -13.80 -4.18 -11.87
C ILE A 322 -13.25 -3.89 -13.27
N PRO A 323 -14.10 -3.90 -14.29
CA PRO A 323 -13.66 -3.69 -15.67
C PRO A 323 -13.01 -2.31 -15.82
N ASN A 324 -12.00 -2.23 -16.66
CA ASN A 324 -11.28 -0.99 -16.97
C ASN A 324 -10.53 -0.35 -15.77
N MET A 325 -10.21 -1.13 -14.74
CA MET A 325 -9.34 -0.71 -13.65
C MET A 325 -8.16 -1.68 -13.56
N ASN A 326 -6.94 -1.18 -13.75
CA ASN A 326 -5.71 -1.95 -13.64
C ASN A 326 -5.35 -2.09 -12.15
N ILE A 327 -5.94 -3.08 -11.49
CA ILE A 327 -5.80 -3.28 -10.05
C ILE A 327 -4.41 -3.83 -9.74
N TYR A 328 -3.74 -3.23 -8.76
CA TYR A 328 -2.49 -3.73 -8.21
C TYR A 328 -2.72 -4.42 -6.86
N LYS A 329 -3.28 -3.72 -5.86
CA LYS A 329 -3.52 -4.29 -4.54
C LYS A 329 -4.98 -4.19 -4.09
N VAL A 330 -5.35 -5.16 -3.25
CA VAL A 330 -6.56 -5.14 -2.44
C VAL A 330 -6.17 -5.20 -0.97
N ARG A 331 -6.89 -4.47 -0.13
CA ARG A 331 -6.78 -4.51 1.33
C ARG A 331 -8.13 -4.86 1.95
N VAL A 332 -8.10 -5.65 3.01
CA VAL A 332 -9.27 -5.85 3.85
C VAL A 332 -9.36 -4.66 4.81
N ALA A 333 -10.50 -4.00 4.84
CA ALA A 333 -10.75 -2.93 5.76
C ALA A 333 -11.13 -3.50 7.13
N LEU A 334 -10.16 -3.56 8.04
CA LEU A 334 -10.39 -3.92 9.43
C LEU A 334 -10.67 -2.64 10.22
N TRP A 335 -11.95 -2.26 10.29
CA TRP A 335 -12.39 -1.14 11.11
C TRP A 335 -12.55 -1.58 12.56
N GLY A 336 -11.87 -0.92 13.48
CA GLY A 336 -12.06 -1.10 14.93
C GLY A 336 -11.09 -2.05 15.64
N ALA A 337 -10.06 -2.57 14.98
CA ALA A 337 -8.90 -3.12 15.66
C ALA A 337 -7.93 -1.98 15.98
N THR A 338 -8.05 -1.38 17.16
CA THR A 338 -7.01 -0.51 17.70
C THR A 338 -5.86 -1.36 18.17
N PRO A 339 -4.65 -1.21 17.64
CA PRO A 339 -3.48 -1.45 18.45
C PRO A 339 -3.26 -0.22 19.34
N GLU A 340 -3.38 -0.40 20.64
CA GLU A 340 -2.89 0.59 21.62
C GLU A 340 -1.38 0.79 21.52
#